data_5bfc543dc87ee786ea96ac54ce8b9720
#
_entry.id   5bfc543dc87ee786ea96ac54ce8b9720
#
_cell.length_a   1.000
_cell.length_b   1.000
_cell.length_c   1.000
_cell.angle_alpha   90.00
_cell.angle_beta   90.00
_cell.angle_gamma   90.00
#
_symmetry.space_group_name_H-M   'P 1'
#
loop_
_entity.id
_entity.type
_entity.pdbx_description
1 polymer ?
#
loop_
_entity_poly.entity_id
_entity_poly.type
_entity_poly.pdbx_seq_one_letter_code
_entity_poly.pdbx_strand_id
1 'polypeptide(L)'
;MENDLIARLKDVLKEYKDIPLEFAVEHVRDALGKRTIKAFHVNKHIPQGYEDQGAFNLIIVTAGNHVFDCVVGEEYFRYDTIAITALDKVQVMDGQWENKETNKTETFLSLRLSHTDESHVALALEDGERPSLKALAGVILSVRNPEK
;
A
#
# COMPACT_ATOMS: atom_id res chain seq x y z
N MET A 1 -4.31 -14.03 -7.41
CA MET A 1 -3.97 -12.79 -6.70
C MET A 1 -4.83 -11.60 -7.13
N GLU A 2 -5.19 -11.48 -8.41
CA GLU A 2 -6.09 -10.39 -8.82
C GLU A 2 -7.45 -10.47 -8.15
N ASN A 3 -8.01 -11.67 -8.00
CA ASN A 3 -9.29 -11.85 -7.32
C ASN A 3 -9.23 -11.43 -5.86
N ASP A 4 -8.08 -11.65 -5.21
CA ASP A 4 -7.88 -11.23 -3.82
C ASP A 4 -7.86 -9.70 -3.73
N LEU A 5 -7.24 -9.03 -4.70
CA LEU A 5 -7.20 -7.58 -4.75
C LEU A 5 -8.61 -7.01 -4.93
N ILE A 6 -9.39 -7.58 -5.85
CA ILE A 6 -10.77 -7.12 -6.09
C ILE A 6 -11.63 -7.31 -4.84
N ALA A 7 -11.50 -8.46 -4.16
CA ALA A 7 -12.22 -8.71 -2.92
C ALA A 7 -11.86 -7.69 -1.84
N ARG A 8 -10.58 -7.36 -1.72
CA ARG A 8 -10.12 -6.36 -0.77
C ARG A 8 -10.65 -4.97 -1.12
N LEU A 9 -10.67 -4.61 -2.40
CA LEU A 9 -11.22 -3.33 -2.84
C LEU A 9 -12.71 -3.22 -2.51
N LYS A 10 -13.48 -4.29 -2.72
CA LYS A 10 -14.89 -4.30 -2.33
C LYS A 10 -15.08 -3.99 -0.85
N ASP A 11 -14.23 -4.58 -0.01
CA ASP A 11 -14.30 -4.37 1.43
C ASP A 11 -13.91 -2.94 1.82
N VAL A 12 -12.82 -2.44 1.26
CA VAL A 12 -12.33 -1.09 1.54
C VAL A 12 -13.33 -0.03 1.10
N LEU A 13 -13.95 -0.22 -0.08
CA LEU A 13 -14.87 0.76 -0.64
C LEU A 13 -16.18 0.90 0.14
N LYS A 14 -16.44 0.03 1.10
CA LYS A 14 -17.53 0.24 2.05
C LYS A 14 -17.30 1.50 2.90
N GLU A 15 -16.04 1.86 3.10
CA GLU A 15 -15.65 3.06 3.86
C GLU A 15 -15.46 4.28 2.95
N TYR A 16 -15.35 4.08 1.64
CA TYR A 16 -15.14 5.15 0.64
C TYR A 16 -16.28 5.11 -0.36
N LYS A 17 -17.47 5.43 0.10
CA LYS A 17 -18.71 5.22 -0.64
C LYS A 17 -18.83 6.03 -1.93
N ASP A 18 -18.07 7.11 -2.04
CA ASP A 18 -18.10 7.97 -3.23
C ASP A 18 -17.22 7.45 -4.36
N ILE A 19 -16.46 6.39 -4.11
CA ILE A 19 -15.62 5.77 -5.14
C ILE A 19 -16.32 4.51 -5.67
N PRO A 20 -16.74 4.50 -6.95
CA PRO A 20 -17.35 3.30 -7.52
C PRO A 20 -16.33 2.16 -7.62
N LEU A 21 -16.76 0.94 -7.28
CA LEU A 21 -15.89 -0.22 -7.39
C LEU A 21 -15.37 -0.40 -8.82
N GLU A 22 -16.25 -0.23 -9.81
CA GLU A 22 -15.86 -0.38 -11.21
C GLU A 22 -14.76 0.58 -11.62
N PHE A 23 -14.84 1.83 -11.14
CA PHE A 23 -13.83 2.84 -11.40
C PHE A 23 -12.47 2.40 -10.85
N ALA A 24 -12.44 1.98 -9.59
CA ALA A 24 -11.20 1.55 -8.95
C ALA A 24 -10.59 0.33 -9.64
N VAL A 25 -11.41 -0.71 -9.90
CA VAL A 25 -10.94 -1.95 -10.52
C VAL A 25 -10.43 -1.69 -11.94
N GLU A 26 -11.16 -0.93 -12.72
CA GLU A 26 -10.79 -0.65 -14.11
C GLU A 26 -9.46 0.11 -14.19
N HIS A 27 -9.30 1.14 -13.37
CA HIS A 27 -8.07 1.93 -13.38
C HIS A 27 -6.85 1.15 -12.89
N VAL A 28 -7.03 0.31 -11.88
CA VAL A 28 -5.96 -0.54 -11.40
C VAL A 28 -5.56 -1.56 -12.47
N ARG A 29 -6.53 -2.18 -13.12
CA ARG A 29 -6.27 -3.12 -14.21
C ARG A 29 -5.52 -2.46 -15.37
N ASP A 30 -5.93 -1.26 -15.75
CA ASP A 30 -5.26 -0.53 -16.83
C ASP A 30 -3.81 -0.19 -16.45
N ALA A 31 -3.57 0.21 -15.22
CA ALA A 31 -2.22 0.53 -14.75
C ALA A 31 -1.33 -0.70 -14.74
N LEU A 32 -1.83 -1.83 -14.28
CA LEU A 32 -1.05 -3.07 -14.19
C LEU A 32 -0.85 -3.76 -15.54
N GLY A 33 -1.82 -3.59 -16.46
CA GLY A 33 -1.78 -4.30 -17.73
C GLY A 33 -1.78 -5.80 -17.52
N LYS A 34 -0.80 -6.50 -18.12
CA LYS A 34 -0.68 -7.95 -18.00
C LYS A 34 0.25 -8.40 -16.87
N ARG A 35 0.66 -7.48 -16.02
CA ARG A 35 1.58 -7.81 -14.93
C ARG A 35 0.91 -8.66 -13.86
N THR A 36 1.68 -9.59 -13.33
CA THR A 36 1.23 -10.47 -12.25
C THR A 36 1.50 -9.81 -10.91
N ILE A 37 0.50 -9.78 -10.05
CA ILE A 37 0.61 -9.23 -8.69
C ILE A 37 1.28 -10.25 -7.79
N LYS A 38 2.35 -9.85 -7.09
CA LYS A 38 3.01 -10.67 -6.08
C LYS A 38 2.47 -10.39 -4.68
N ALA A 39 2.20 -9.14 -4.38
CA ALA A 39 1.68 -8.73 -3.09
C ALA A 39 1.04 -7.35 -3.23
N PHE A 40 0.13 -7.04 -2.32
CA PHE A 40 -0.48 -5.72 -2.27
C PHE A 40 -0.90 -5.39 -0.84
N HIS A 41 -1.05 -4.11 -0.59
CA HIS A 41 -1.52 -3.60 0.70
C HIS A 41 -2.35 -2.35 0.48
N VAL A 42 -3.53 -2.31 1.10
CA VAL A 42 -4.34 -1.10 1.11
C VAL A 42 -3.92 -0.26 2.31
N ASN A 43 -3.43 0.94 2.02
CA ASN A 43 -2.99 1.88 3.03
C ASN A 43 -4.08 2.94 3.19
N LYS A 44 -4.83 2.84 4.28
CA LYS A 44 -5.91 3.79 4.58
C LYS A 44 -5.36 5.10 5.15
N HIS A 45 -4.09 5.09 5.55
CA HIS A 45 -3.44 6.23 6.18
C HIS A 45 -2.60 6.95 5.14
N ILE A 46 -3.22 7.92 4.47
CA ILE A 46 -2.55 8.62 3.38
C ILE A 46 -1.46 9.52 3.93
N PRO A 47 -0.25 9.49 3.33
CA PRO A 47 0.84 10.34 3.77
C PRO A 47 0.47 11.82 3.69
N GLN A 48 1.11 12.60 4.57
CA GLN A 48 0.94 14.04 4.62
C GLN A 48 1.19 14.66 3.25
N GLY A 49 0.30 15.52 2.80
CA GLY A 49 0.35 16.12 1.47
C GLY A 49 -0.76 15.68 0.54
N TYR A 50 -1.44 14.58 0.86
CA TYR A 50 -2.63 14.12 0.15
C TYR A 50 -3.82 14.31 1.08
N GLU A 51 -4.25 15.54 1.26
CA GLU A 51 -5.32 15.87 2.22
C GLU A 51 -6.73 15.52 1.75
N ASP A 52 -6.82 14.75 0.69
CA ASP A 52 -8.10 14.34 0.15
C ASP A 52 -8.71 13.24 1.03
N GLN A 53 -9.69 13.61 1.84
CA GLN A 53 -10.34 12.71 2.78
C GLN A 53 -11.12 11.58 2.10
N GLY A 54 -11.37 11.67 0.82
CA GLY A 54 -12.10 10.67 0.08
C GLY A 54 -11.22 9.68 -0.69
N ALA A 55 -9.93 9.63 -0.39
CA ALA A 55 -9.01 8.79 -1.14
C ALA A 55 -8.30 7.77 -0.23
N PHE A 56 -7.78 6.70 -0.83
CA PHE A 56 -6.92 5.76 -0.14
C PHE A 56 -5.74 5.41 -1.03
N ASN A 57 -4.71 4.82 -0.41
CA ASN A 57 -3.49 4.43 -1.10
C ASN A 57 -3.45 2.92 -1.26
N LEU A 58 -3.06 2.45 -2.43
CA LEU A 58 -2.93 1.04 -2.74
C LEU A 58 -1.52 0.80 -3.26
N ILE A 59 -0.76 -0.04 -2.55
CA ILE A 59 0.61 -0.36 -2.95
C ILE A 59 0.65 -1.79 -3.46
N ILE A 60 1.16 -1.97 -4.67
CA ILE A 60 1.20 -3.28 -5.35
C ILE A 60 2.63 -3.56 -5.79
N VAL A 61 3.08 -4.79 -5.57
CA VAL A 61 4.35 -5.27 -6.12
C VAL A 61 4.05 -6.31 -7.19
N THR A 62 4.65 -6.14 -8.35
CA THR A 62 4.44 -7.03 -9.49
C THR A 62 5.62 -8.00 -9.70
N ALA A 63 5.38 -9.04 -10.49
CA ALA A 63 6.40 -10.05 -10.82
C ALA A 63 7.63 -9.46 -11.50
N GLY A 64 7.50 -8.30 -12.15
CA GLY A 64 8.64 -7.58 -12.72
C GLY A 64 9.45 -6.77 -11.73
N ASN A 65 9.20 -6.96 -10.42
CA ASN A 65 9.91 -6.27 -9.33
C ASN A 65 9.75 -4.76 -9.36
N HIS A 66 8.53 -4.32 -9.67
CA HIS A 66 8.15 -2.92 -9.60
C HIS A 66 7.12 -2.72 -8.50
N VAL A 67 7.22 -1.58 -7.84
CA VAL A 67 6.22 -1.12 -6.89
C VAL A 67 5.31 -0.13 -7.62
N PHE A 68 4.01 -0.35 -7.52
CA PHE A 68 3.00 0.59 -7.98
C PHE A 68 2.39 1.24 -6.76
N ASP A 69 2.62 2.53 -6.60
CA ASP A 69 2.04 3.31 -5.50
C ASP A 69 0.86 4.08 -6.08
N CYS A 70 -0.34 3.61 -5.79
CA CYS A 70 -1.58 4.12 -6.36
C CYS A 70 -2.35 4.94 -5.35
N VAL A 71 -2.92 6.06 -5.79
CA VAL A 71 -3.89 6.82 -5.01
C VAL A 71 -5.21 6.74 -5.73
N VAL A 72 -6.23 6.24 -5.04
CA VAL A 72 -7.58 6.04 -5.58
C VAL A 72 -8.50 7.05 -4.90
N GLY A 73 -9.02 7.98 -5.67
CA GLY A 73 -9.95 9.00 -5.20
C GLY A 73 -11.29 8.90 -5.91
N GLU A 74 -12.21 9.80 -5.55
CA GLU A 74 -13.57 9.80 -6.09
C GLU A 74 -13.58 10.05 -7.61
N GLU A 75 -12.79 11.01 -8.06
CA GLU A 75 -12.78 11.41 -9.48
C GLU A 75 -11.40 11.29 -10.12
N TYR A 76 -10.44 10.68 -9.44
CA TYR A 76 -9.10 10.58 -9.98
C TYR A 76 -8.43 9.29 -9.54
N PHE A 77 -7.47 8.86 -10.36
CA PHE A 77 -6.59 7.75 -10.07
C PHE A 77 -5.20 8.17 -10.50
N ARG A 78 -4.24 8.04 -9.60
CA ARG A 78 -2.86 8.38 -9.90
C ARG A 78 -1.95 7.26 -9.40
N TYR A 79 -0.87 6.99 -10.12
CA TYR A 79 0.10 6.01 -9.64
C TYR A 79 1.50 6.40 -10.07
N ASP A 80 2.46 6.00 -9.23
CA ASP A 80 3.87 6.06 -9.52
C ASP A 80 4.41 4.64 -9.58
N THR A 81 5.37 4.39 -10.46
CA THR A 81 6.03 3.09 -10.54
C THR A 81 7.49 3.26 -10.19
N ILE A 82 7.99 2.36 -9.34
CA ILE A 82 9.38 2.40 -8.90
C ILE A 82 9.95 1.00 -8.99
N ALA A 83 11.08 0.84 -9.68
CA ALA A 83 11.79 -0.43 -9.67
C ALA A 83 12.33 -0.68 -8.25
N ILE A 84 12.13 -1.88 -7.71
CA ILE A 84 12.60 -2.19 -6.35
C ILE A 84 14.11 -1.98 -6.24
N THR A 85 14.86 -2.31 -7.30
CA THR A 85 16.31 -2.12 -7.32
C THR A 85 16.74 -0.65 -7.34
N ALA A 86 15.82 0.26 -7.67
CA ALA A 86 16.11 1.70 -7.68
C ALA A 86 15.83 2.38 -6.34
N LEU A 87 15.25 1.66 -5.37
CA LEU A 87 15.00 2.21 -4.04
C LEU A 87 16.31 2.46 -3.31
N ASP A 88 16.46 3.63 -2.73
CA ASP A 88 17.63 4.00 -1.95
C ASP A 88 17.61 3.30 -0.59
N LYS A 89 16.44 3.19 0.01
CA LYS A 89 16.29 2.64 1.35
C LYS A 89 14.91 2.02 1.52
N VAL A 90 14.89 0.88 2.21
CA VAL A 90 13.65 0.23 2.64
C VAL A 90 13.73 0.11 4.16
N GLN A 91 12.79 0.70 4.87
CA GLN A 91 12.77 0.68 6.32
C GLN A 91 11.46 0.05 6.80
N VAL A 92 11.59 -0.96 7.65
CA VAL A 92 10.44 -1.58 8.32
C VAL A 92 10.53 -1.22 9.79
N MET A 93 9.44 -0.69 10.34
CA MET A 93 9.39 -0.36 11.76
C MET A 93 8.19 -1.04 12.38
N ASP A 94 8.45 -1.84 13.40
CA ASP A 94 7.40 -2.47 14.21
C ASP A 94 7.49 -1.84 15.58
N GLY A 95 6.47 -1.11 15.99
CA GLY A 95 6.55 -0.32 17.20
C GLY A 95 5.27 -0.32 18.01
N GLN A 96 5.32 0.43 19.10
CA GLN A 96 4.20 0.60 20.00
C GLN A 96 4.02 2.07 20.31
N TRP A 97 2.79 2.45 20.56
CA TRP A 97 2.49 3.79 21.00
C TRP A 97 1.34 3.75 22.02
N GLU A 98 1.34 4.72 22.90
CA GLU A 98 0.29 4.84 23.90
C GLU A 98 -0.81 5.76 23.38
N ASN A 99 -2.00 5.21 23.26
CA ASN A 99 -3.16 5.99 22.88
C ASN A 99 -3.72 6.68 24.12
N LYS A 100 -3.54 8.00 24.22
CA LYS A 100 -3.94 8.78 25.39
C LYS A 100 -5.45 8.85 25.58
N GLU A 101 -6.22 8.65 24.52
CA GLU A 101 -7.67 8.66 24.61
C GLU A 101 -8.22 7.39 25.25
N THR A 102 -7.60 6.26 24.99
CA THR A 102 -8.05 4.95 25.49
C THR A 102 -7.20 4.41 26.62
N ASN A 103 -6.04 5.02 26.88
CA ASN A 103 -5.02 4.55 27.82
C ASN A 103 -4.51 3.14 27.51
N LYS A 104 -4.60 2.73 26.26
CA LYS A 104 -4.12 1.42 25.82
C LYS A 104 -2.86 1.57 24.99
N THR A 105 -1.97 0.57 25.10
CA THR A 105 -0.82 0.46 24.22
C THR A 105 -1.27 -0.18 22.93
N GLU A 106 -1.02 0.49 21.82
CA GLU A 106 -1.33 -0.01 20.49
C GLU A 106 -0.05 -0.26 19.73
N THR A 107 -0.10 -1.22 18.81
CA THR A 107 1.04 -1.56 17.97
C THR A 107 0.84 -1.02 16.56
N PHE A 108 1.94 -0.78 15.87
CA PHE A 108 1.90 -0.38 14.47
C PHE A 108 3.03 -1.05 13.71
N LEU A 109 2.79 -1.25 12.41
CA LEU A 109 3.82 -1.69 11.48
C LEU A 109 3.88 -0.65 10.37
N SER A 110 5.07 -0.20 10.04
CA SER A 110 5.25 0.74 8.93
C SER A 110 6.32 0.24 7.97
N LEU A 111 6.12 0.56 6.70
CA LEU A 111 7.06 0.29 5.63
C LEU A 111 7.34 1.61 4.94
N ARG A 112 8.59 2.03 4.90
CA ARG A 112 9.01 3.24 4.20
C ARG A 112 9.93 2.86 3.05
N LEU A 113 9.54 3.32 1.87
CA LEU A 113 10.31 3.13 0.65
C LEU A 113 10.83 4.50 0.23
N SER A 114 12.14 4.65 0.18
CA SER A 114 12.75 5.94 -0.20
C SER A 114 13.39 5.85 -1.58
N HIS A 115 13.11 6.84 -2.41
CA HIS A 115 13.64 6.95 -3.76
C HIS A 115 13.91 8.42 -4.04
N THR A 116 15.18 8.77 -4.25
CA THR A 116 15.63 10.15 -4.38
C THR A 116 15.18 10.99 -3.17
N ASP A 117 14.40 12.05 -3.37
CA ASP A 117 13.91 12.90 -2.28
C ASP A 117 12.49 12.53 -1.84
N GLU A 118 11.94 11.43 -2.37
CA GLU A 118 10.59 11.01 -2.07
C GLU A 118 10.56 9.83 -1.14
N SER A 119 9.56 9.77 -0.28
CA SER A 119 9.28 8.64 0.58
C SER A 119 7.86 8.18 0.39
N HIS A 120 7.68 6.86 0.31
CA HIS A 120 6.36 6.22 0.22
C HIS A 120 6.18 5.41 1.49
N VAL A 121 5.18 5.77 2.29
CA VAL A 121 4.96 5.14 3.60
C VAL A 121 3.64 4.38 3.61
N ALA A 122 3.70 3.12 4.02
CA ALA A 122 2.52 2.30 4.25
C ALA A 122 2.43 1.96 5.73
N LEU A 123 1.23 2.00 6.27
CA LEU A 123 0.99 1.76 7.68
C LEU A 123 -0.03 0.64 7.89
N ALA A 124 0.15 -0.11 8.96
CA ALA A 124 -0.83 -1.04 9.47
C ALA A 124 -1.02 -0.73 10.95
N LEU A 125 -2.14 -0.10 11.29
CA LEU A 125 -2.48 0.28 12.67
C LEU A 125 -3.40 -0.74 13.32
N GLU A 126 -4.08 -1.55 12.52
CA GLU A 126 -4.97 -2.59 13.00
C GLU A 126 -4.36 -3.96 12.73
N ASP A 127 -4.65 -4.92 13.60
CA ASP A 127 -4.11 -6.27 13.47
C ASP A 127 -4.44 -6.92 12.13
N GLY A 128 -5.64 -6.66 11.60
CA GLY A 128 -6.07 -7.21 10.32
C GLY A 128 -5.30 -6.68 9.11
N GLU A 129 -4.62 -5.55 9.26
CA GLU A 129 -3.83 -4.94 8.18
C GLU A 129 -2.38 -5.44 8.16
N ARG A 130 -1.90 -6.01 9.26
CA ARG A 130 -0.50 -6.41 9.40
C ARG A 130 -0.07 -7.52 8.41
N PRO A 131 -0.86 -8.58 8.18
CA PRO A 131 -0.43 -9.64 7.27
C PRO A 131 -0.14 -9.17 5.86
N SER A 132 -0.98 -8.31 5.29
CA SER A 132 -0.76 -7.82 3.93
C SER A 132 0.48 -6.94 3.84
N LEU A 133 0.72 -6.09 4.84
CA LEU A 133 1.90 -5.23 4.86
C LEU A 133 3.18 -6.05 5.05
N LYS A 134 3.15 -7.09 5.90
CA LYS A 134 4.28 -8.00 6.07
C LYS A 134 4.58 -8.74 4.76
N ALA A 135 3.55 -9.19 4.06
CA ALA A 135 3.74 -9.87 2.78
C ALA A 135 4.37 -8.94 1.76
N LEU A 136 3.89 -7.70 1.68
CA LEU A 136 4.44 -6.69 0.78
C LEU A 136 5.92 -6.42 1.11
N ALA A 137 6.23 -6.17 2.37
CA ALA A 137 7.59 -5.92 2.82
C ALA A 137 8.51 -7.11 2.53
N GLY A 138 8.01 -8.34 2.76
CA GLY A 138 8.78 -9.55 2.51
C GLY A 138 9.17 -9.71 1.05
N VAL A 139 8.26 -9.42 0.12
CA VAL A 139 8.57 -9.49 -1.31
C VAL A 139 9.62 -8.45 -1.68
N ILE A 140 9.46 -7.21 -1.21
CA ILE A 140 10.42 -6.14 -1.51
C ILE A 140 11.81 -6.47 -0.97
N LEU A 141 11.89 -6.91 0.28
CA LEU A 141 13.18 -7.24 0.90
C LEU A 141 13.84 -8.44 0.24
N SER A 142 13.08 -9.43 -0.21
CA SER A 142 13.65 -10.60 -0.89
C SER A 142 14.30 -10.22 -2.22
N VAL A 143 13.78 -9.21 -2.92
CA VAL A 143 14.39 -8.72 -4.15
C VAL A 143 15.68 -7.94 -3.85
N ARG A 144 15.70 -7.14 -2.78
CA ARG A 144 16.87 -6.35 -2.40
C ARG A 144 17.96 -7.21 -1.77
N ASN A 145 17.61 -8.31 -1.11
CA ASN A 145 18.54 -9.19 -0.41
C ASN A 145 18.37 -10.64 -0.88
N PRO A 146 18.71 -10.93 -2.17
CA PRO A 146 18.41 -12.24 -2.76
C PRO A 146 19.21 -13.41 -2.18
N GLU A 147 20.27 -13.15 -1.43
CA GLU A 147 21.13 -14.18 -0.88
C GLU A 147 20.55 -14.88 0.36
N LYS A 148 19.38 -14.50 0.73
CA LYS A 148 18.68 -15.10 1.85
C LYS A 148 17.38 -15.73 1.39
#